data_9c89bd3eb79be1e3d6fe5e4cf64d1c7e
#
_entry.id   9c89bd3eb79be1e3d6fe5e4cf64d1c7e
#
_cell.length_a   1.000
_cell.length_b   1.000
_cell.length_c   1.000
_cell.angle_alpha   90.00
_cell.angle_beta   90.00
_cell.angle_gamma   90.00
#
_symmetry.space_group_name_H-M   'P 1'
#
loop_
_entity.id
_entity.type
_entity.pdbx_description
1 polymer ?
#
loop_
_entity_poly.entity_id
_entity_poly.type
_entity_poly.pdbx_seq_one_letter_code
_entity_poly.pdbx_strand_id
1 'polypeptide(L)'
;MKVAIDISPLKTGHKVRGIGSYTKHLVEQFRKGSANIDFEFFENPSSPPPVDLVHYPYFDLFFHSLPISKKASRVVTIHDVIPLVFPQHFSSGIRGNINLLLQKLALKNVDAIICDSQTSKKDIINKLSVPQDKIHVVYLAPGPEFNKISDKNKLSAVAKKYKLPQKFVLYIGDVNWSKNIPNLLKAVKRTNVNLVMVGEALTDKFLPETKSINNLISELKIVNRVLKTGYVKDNDLVSIYNLAQVTVLPSFYEGFGLPVLESMVCGTPVVCSENSSLPEIAKNFATFCDPEDPNNISKKINLAINAKKDVKKIINYANKYTWRKVAYETVEVYKNLL
;
A
#
# COMPACT_ATOMS: atom_id res chain seq x y z
N MET A 1 22.65 -18.02 12.38
CA MET A 1 21.66 -18.23 11.31
C MET A 1 21.99 -17.29 10.16
N LYS A 2 22.13 -17.84 8.95
CA LYS A 2 22.40 -17.06 7.73
C LYS A 2 21.12 -16.94 6.90
N VAL A 3 20.70 -15.72 6.60
CA VAL A 3 19.43 -15.42 5.90
C VAL A 3 19.71 -14.59 4.66
N ALA A 4 19.24 -15.05 3.49
CA ALA A 4 19.32 -14.29 2.26
C ALA A 4 17.99 -13.60 1.95
N ILE A 5 18.05 -12.33 1.57
CA ILE A 5 16.90 -11.51 1.20
C ILE A 5 16.99 -11.16 -0.28
N ASP A 6 15.94 -11.48 -1.04
CA ASP A 6 15.84 -11.06 -2.44
C ASP A 6 15.58 -9.54 -2.52
N ILE A 7 16.48 -8.82 -3.16
CA ILE A 7 16.36 -7.37 -3.39
C ILE A 7 16.03 -7.02 -4.84
N SER A 8 15.69 -8.00 -5.68
CA SER A 8 15.31 -7.77 -7.08
C SER A 8 14.16 -6.74 -7.24
N PRO A 9 13.16 -6.62 -6.32
CA PRO A 9 12.14 -5.60 -6.42
C PRO A 9 12.69 -4.16 -6.42
N LEU A 10 13.89 -3.93 -5.88
CA LEU A 10 14.55 -2.60 -5.90
C LEU A 10 15.17 -2.25 -7.26
N LYS A 11 15.29 -3.22 -8.17
CA LYS A 11 15.92 -3.06 -9.50
C LYS A 11 14.90 -3.09 -10.66
N THR A 12 13.65 -3.45 -10.36
CA THR A 12 12.58 -3.57 -11.36
C THR A 12 11.61 -2.39 -11.30
N GLY A 13 10.56 -2.41 -12.12
CA GLY A 13 9.47 -1.41 -12.07
C GLY A 13 8.72 -1.33 -10.73
N HIS A 14 8.98 -2.26 -9.80
CA HIS A 14 8.45 -2.20 -8.43
C HIS A 14 9.14 -1.16 -7.55
N LYS A 15 10.34 -0.68 -7.92
CA LYS A 15 11.16 0.26 -7.14
C LYS A 15 10.40 1.50 -6.65
N VAL A 16 9.52 2.05 -7.47
CA VAL A 16 8.73 3.26 -7.17
C VAL A 16 7.30 2.96 -6.66
N ARG A 17 7.01 1.69 -6.36
CA ARG A 17 5.72 1.22 -5.88
C ARG A 17 5.81 0.71 -4.44
N GLY A 18 4.68 0.39 -3.81
CA GLY A 18 4.60 -0.12 -2.44
C GLY A 18 5.53 -1.29 -2.15
N ILE A 19 5.67 -2.25 -3.09
CA ILE A 19 6.56 -3.41 -2.97
C ILE A 19 8.03 -2.98 -2.84
N GLY A 20 8.48 -2.03 -3.67
CA GLY A 20 9.84 -1.50 -3.58
C GLY A 20 10.09 -0.74 -2.28
N SER A 21 9.11 0.04 -1.82
CA SER A 21 9.17 0.73 -0.53
C SER A 21 9.26 -0.28 0.63
N TYR A 22 8.45 -1.33 0.63
CA TYR A 22 8.52 -2.43 1.60
C TYR A 22 9.91 -3.06 1.64
N THR A 23 10.39 -3.52 0.48
CA THR A 23 11.70 -4.18 0.37
C THR A 23 12.82 -3.26 0.83
N LYS A 24 12.80 -1.97 0.43
CA LYS A 24 13.78 -0.97 0.83
C LYS A 24 13.85 -0.81 2.35
N HIS A 25 12.72 -0.54 2.99
CA HIS A 25 12.68 -0.28 4.41
C HIS A 25 13.02 -1.53 5.24
N LEU A 26 12.59 -2.71 4.81
CA LEU A 26 12.96 -3.97 5.46
C LEU A 26 14.47 -4.19 5.41
N VAL A 27 15.09 -4.04 4.22
CA VAL A 27 16.54 -4.15 4.02
C VAL A 27 17.30 -3.12 4.84
N GLU A 28 16.83 -1.87 4.90
CA GLU A 28 17.42 -0.82 5.73
C GLU A 28 17.45 -1.18 7.23
N GLN A 29 16.41 -1.86 7.73
CA GLN A 29 16.41 -2.34 9.12
C GLN A 29 17.37 -3.51 9.30
N PHE A 30 17.41 -4.49 8.41
CA PHE A 30 18.30 -5.63 8.48
C PHE A 30 19.78 -5.24 8.39
N ARG A 31 20.13 -4.22 7.59
CA ARG A 31 21.49 -3.65 7.53
C ARG A 31 21.95 -3.02 8.84
N LYS A 32 21.05 -2.63 9.73
CA LYS A 32 21.42 -2.17 11.09
C LYS A 32 21.83 -3.30 12.00
N GLY A 33 21.70 -4.53 11.53
CA GLY A 33 22.03 -5.74 12.27
C GLY A 33 20.87 -6.27 13.12
N SER A 34 20.87 -7.56 13.32
CA SER A 34 20.01 -8.26 14.28
C SER A 34 20.88 -9.26 15.04
N ALA A 35 20.67 -9.40 16.34
CA ALA A 35 21.43 -10.34 17.16
C ALA A 35 21.32 -11.76 16.58
N ASN A 36 22.47 -12.40 16.31
CA ASN A 36 22.61 -13.79 15.87
C ASN A 36 22.07 -14.11 14.45
N ILE A 37 21.84 -13.09 13.58
CA ILE A 37 21.47 -13.30 12.19
C ILE A 37 22.45 -12.56 11.29
N ASP A 38 23.04 -13.29 10.35
CA ASP A 38 23.86 -12.79 9.26
C ASP A 38 22.98 -12.65 8.00
N PHE A 39 22.79 -11.41 7.52
CA PHE A 39 21.94 -11.09 6.38
C PHE A 39 22.77 -10.95 5.11
N GLU A 40 22.42 -11.71 4.10
CA GLU A 40 22.94 -11.59 2.74
C GLU A 40 21.85 -11.05 1.79
N PHE A 41 22.21 -10.17 0.84
CA PHE A 41 21.26 -9.58 -0.08
C PHE A 41 21.61 -10.00 -1.52
N PHE A 42 20.63 -10.53 -2.26
CA PHE A 42 20.84 -11.03 -3.61
C PHE A 42 19.80 -10.49 -4.59
N GLU A 43 20.12 -10.47 -5.90
CA GLU A 43 19.31 -9.84 -6.93
C GLU A 43 18.67 -10.81 -7.93
N ASN A 44 19.10 -12.08 -7.95
CA ASN A 44 18.57 -13.10 -8.84
C ASN A 44 17.72 -14.11 -8.08
N PRO A 45 16.38 -14.01 -8.11
CA PRO A 45 15.49 -14.91 -7.36
C PRO A 45 15.71 -16.39 -7.68
N SER A 46 16.16 -16.72 -8.91
CA SER A 46 16.40 -18.11 -9.33
C SER A 46 17.69 -18.71 -8.82
N SER A 47 18.62 -17.89 -8.30
CA SER A 47 19.94 -18.33 -7.84
C SER A 47 20.28 -17.72 -6.47
N PRO A 48 19.55 -18.11 -5.40
CA PRO A 48 19.89 -17.66 -4.06
C PRO A 48 21.25 -18.23 -3.61
N PRO A 49 21.99 -17.49 -2.75
CA PRO A 49 23.24 -17.99 -2.16
C PRO A 49 22.98 -19.19 -1.21
N PRO A 50 24.03 -19.95 -0.85
CA PRO A 50 23.93 -21.04 0.13
C PRO A 50 23.76 -20.48 1.54
N VAL A 51 22.54 -20.58 2.08
CA VAL A 51 22.11 -20.03 3.38
C VAL A 51 21.13 -20.99 4.07
N ASP A 52 20.84 -20.71 5.35
CA ASP A 52 19.85 -21.51 6.12
C ASP A 52 18.42 -21.17 5.68
N LEU A 53 18.15 -19.89 5.36
CA LEU A 53 16.83 -19.39 4.99
C LEU A 53 16.90 -18.34 3.87
N VAL A 54 15.96 -18.41 2.93
CA VAL A 54 15.75 -17.39 1.88
C VAL A 54 14.39 -16.73 2.06
N HIS A 55 14.37 -15.39 2.10
CA HIS A 55 13.14 -14.61 2.07
C HIS A 55 12.97 -13.88 0.74
N TYR A 56 11.83 -14.13 0.09
CA TYR A 56 11.35 -13.43 -1.10
C TYR A 56 10.30 -12.39 -0.66
N PRO A 57 10.63 -11.09 -0.61
CA PRO A 57 9.72 -10.05 -0.11
C PRO A 57 8.62 -9.67 -1.08
N TYR A 58 8.47 -10.43 -2.15
CA TYR A 58 7.46 -10.23 -3.18
C TYR A 58 7.01 -11.55 -3.81
N PHE A 59 5.72 -11.65 -4.05
CA PHE A 59 5.08 -12.73 -4.78
C PHE A 59 4.13 -12.16 -5.83
N ASP A 60 4.33 -12.53 -7.09
CA ASP A 60 3.41 -12.19 -8.17
C ASP A 60 2.49 -13.37 -8.47
N LEU A 61 1.22 -13.10 -8.72
CA LEU A 61 0.24 -14.11 -9.04
C LEU A 61 0.38 -14.63 -10.50
N PHE A 62 0.79 -13.74 -11.40
CA PHE A 62 0.70 -13.97 -12.84
C PHE A 62 2.07 -13.94 -13.54
N PHE A 63 3.14 -13.68 -12.80
CA PHE A 63 4.51 -13.80 -13.28
C PHE A 63 5.31 -14.74 -12.37
N HIS A 64 6.30 -15.42 -12.94
CA HIS A 64 7.12 -16.36 -12.20
C HIS A 64 8.13 -15.61 -11.31
N SER A 65 7.75 -15.33 -10.08
CA SER A 65 8.57 -14.62 -9.09
C SER A 65 9.16 -15.54 -8.02
N LEU A 66 8.64 -16.75 -7.84
CA LEU A 66 9.09 -17.70 -6.82
C LEU A 66 9.63 -18.98 -7.47
N PRO A 67 10.91 -19.36 -7.25
CA PRO A 67 11.48 -20.60 -7.78
C PRO A 67 10.74 -21.84 -7.27
N ILE A 68 10.55 -22.85 -8.14
CA ILE A 68 9.90 -24.12 -7.75
C ILE A 68 10.85 -24.95 -6.87
N SER A 69 12.15 -25.04 -7.26
CA SER A 69 13.13 -25.80 -6.50
C SER A 69 13.44 -25.14 -5.14
N LYS A 70 13.57 -25.95 -4.10
CA LYS A 70 13.90 -25.49 -2.74
C LYS A 70 15.30 -25.99 -2.34
N LYS A 71 16.16 -25.06 -1.93
CA LYS A 71 17.53 -25.34 -1.45
C LYS A 71 17.77 -24.99 0.02
N ALA A 72 16.92 -24.16 0.60
CA ALA A 72 16.96 -23.68 1.98
C ALA A 72 15.55 -23.52 2.53
N SER A 73 15.38 -23.26 3.81
CA SER A 73 14.08 -22.82 4.35
C SER A 73 13.61 -21.56 3.61
N ARG A 74 12.33 -21.48 3.32
CA ARG A 74 11.78 -20.45 2.43
C ARG A 74 10.65 -19.67 3.06
N VAL A 75 10.81 -18.36 3.11
CA VAL A 75 9.77 -17.39 3.47
C VAL A 75 9.41 -16.57 2.24
N VAL A 76 8.14 -16.26 2.07
CA VAL A 76 7.66 -15.35 1.02
C VAL A 76 6.70 -14.32 1.61
N THR A 77 6.81 -13.06 1.18
CA THR A 77 5.79 -12.06 1.48
C THR A 77 4.78 -12.00 0.35
N ILE A 78 3.50 -12.19 0.69
CA ILE A 78 2.34 -12.01 -0.19
C ILE A 78 1.53 -10.85 0.35
N HIS A 79 1.66 -9.68 -0.28
CA HIS A 79 0.99 -8.46 0.17
C HIS A 79 -0.52 -8.56 0.08
N ASP A 80 -1.03 -9.01 -1.08
CA ASP A 80 -2.43 -9.30 -1.29
C ASP A 80 -2.65 -10.29 -2.44
N VAL A 81 -3.89 -10.73 -2.59
CA VAL A 81 -4.36 -11.56 -3.69
C VAL A 81 -5.65 -10.99 -4.29
N ILE A 82 -5.78 -9.67 -4.29
CA ILE A 82 -6.97 -8.94 -4.80
C ILE A 82 -7.40 -9.41 -6.19
N PRO A 83 -6.48 -9.66 -7.15
CA PRO A 83 -6.85 -10.17 -8.46
C PRO A 83 -7.56 -11.53 -8.44
N LEU A 84 -7.32 -12.36 -7.42
CA LEU A 84 -8.02 -13.65 -7.25
C LEU A 84 -9.33 -13.50 -6.46
N VAL A 85 -9.48 -12.44 -5.68
CA VAL A 85 -10.74 -12.12 -4.98
C VAL A 85 -11.76 -11.58 -5.98
N PHE A 86 -11.33 -10.73 -6.92
CA PHE A 86 -12.16 -10.04 -7.90
C PHE A 86 -11.71 -10.31 -9.35
N PRO A 87 -11.72 -11.57 -9.81
CA PRO A 87 -11.17 -11.94 -11.12
C PRO A 87 -11.87 -11.26 -12.31
N GLN A 88 -13.13 -10.82 -12.13
CA GLN A 88 -13.88 -10.08 -13.15
C GLN A 88 -13.29 -8.70 -13.47
N HIS A 89 -12.46 -8.14 -12.57
CA HIS A 89 -11.82 -6.83 -12.73
C HIS A 89 -10.33 -6.90 -13.05
N PHE A 90 -9.75 -8.11 -12.99
CA PHE A 90 -8.31 -8.35 -13.20
C PHE A 90 -8.10 -9.51 -14.15
N SER A 91 -8.03 -9.21 -15.44
CA SER A 91 -7.81 -10.24 -16.45
C SER A 91 -6.35 -10.72 -16.46
N SER A 92 -6.12 -12.00 -16.23
CA SER A 92 -4.79 -12.62 -16.25
C SER A 92 -4.39 -13.19 -17.62
N GLY A 93 -5.37 -13.44 -18.49
CA GLY A 93 -5.16 -14.16 -19.75
C GLY A 93 -4.66 -15.61 -19.56
N ILE A 94 -4.43 -16.32 -20.65
CA ILE A 94 -4.01 -17.73 -20.61
C ILE A 94 -2.62 -17.88 -19.95
N ARG A 95 -1.66 -17.03 -20.32
CA ARG A 95 -0.29 -17.05 -19.75
C ARG A 95 -0.30 -16.80 -18.24
N GLY A 96 -1.08 -15.81 -17.78
CA GLY A 96 -1.20 -15.53 -16.37
C GLY A 96 -1.80 -16.69 -15.58
N ASN A 97 -2.80 -17.39 -16.13
CA ASN A 97 -3.38 -18.58 -15.49
C ASN A 97 -2.38 -19.74 -15.39
N ILE A 98 -1.55 -19.97 -16.41
CA ILE A 98 -0.47 -20.97 -16.35
C ILE A 98 0.55 -20.57 -15.27
N ASN A 99 0.99 -19.31 -15.25
CA ASN A 99 1.91 -18.82 -14.23
C ASN A 99 1.34 -18.94 -12.82
N LEU A 100 0.05 -18.65 -12.63
CA LEU A 100 -0.62 -18.84 -11.34
C LEU A 100 -0.54 -20.31 -10.88
N LEU A 101 -0.72 -21.27 -11.81
CA LEU A 101 -0.59 -22.70 -11.48
C LEU A 101 0.84 -23.03 -11.04
N LEU A 102 1.86 -22.54 -11.76
CA LEU A 102 3.27 -22.72 -11.39
C LEU A 102 3.61 -22.08 -10.05
N GLN A 103 3.10 -20.87 -9.80
CA GLN A 103 3.26 -20.17 -8.54
C GLN A 103 2.61 -20.94 -7.38
N LYS A 104 1.40 -21.49 -7.57
CA LYS A 104 0.76 -22.38 -6.57
C LYS A 104 1.59 -23.63 -6.28
N LEU A 105 2.24 -24.22 -7.30
CA LEU A 105 3.17 -25.33 -7.09
C LEU A 105 4.41 -24.89 -6.29
N ALA A 106 4.97 -23.72 -6.59
CA ALA A 106 6.12 -23.17 -5.84
C ALA A 106 5.76 -22.89 -4.38
N LEU A 107 4.53 -22.44 -4.08
CA LEU A 107 4.04 -22.20 -2.72
C LEU A 107 3.96 -23.44 -1.85
N LYS A 108 3.81 -24.66 -2.43
CA LYS A 108 3.85 -25.92 -1.65
C LYS A 108 5.18 -26.11 -0.94
N ASN A 109 6.27 -25.57 -1.50
CA ASN A 109 7.63 -25.65 -0.97
C ASN A 109 8.01 -24.47 -0.07
N VAL A 110 7.04 -23.59 0.30
CA VAL A 110 7.25 -22.47 1.22
C VAL A 110 6.99 -22.93 2.65
N ASP A 111 7.87 -22.55 3.57
CA ASP A 111 7.75 -22.91 4.98
C ASP A 111 6.91 -21.92 5.76
N ALA A 112 7.03 -20.61 5.44
CA ALA A 112 6.16 -19.58 5.99
C ALA A 112 5.83 -18.49 4.96
N ILE A 113 4.65 -17.91 5.11
CA ILE A 113 4.17 -16.77 4.34
C ILE A 113 3.98 -15.60 5.31
N ILE A 114 4.50 -14.43 4.94
CA ILE A 114 4.21 -13.17 5.61
C ILE A 114 3.15 -12.44 4.77
N CYS A 115 2.16 -11.86 5.42
CA CYS A 115 1.17 -10.99 4.78
C CYS A 115 0.87 -9.76 5.66
N ASP A 116 0.29 -8.73 5.05
CA ASP A 116 0.23 -7.40 5.65
C ASP A 116 -0.98 -7.18 6.57
N SER A 117 -2.01 -8.04 6.49
CA SER A 117 -3.24 -7.89 7.27
C SER A 117 -3.96 -9.21 7.52
N GLN A 118 -4.88 -9.23 8.47
CA GLN A 118 -5.78 -10.38 8.69
C GLN A 118 -6.68 -10.62 7.47
N THR A 119 -7.05 -9.55 6.78
CA THR A 119 -7.80 -9.64 5.51
C THR A 119 -6.99 -10.38 4.46
N SER A 120 -5.74 -9.96 4.20
CA SER A 120 -4.84 -10.66 3.27
C SER A 120 -4.60 -12.11 3.69
N LYS A 121 -4.43 -12.39 4.99
CA LYS A 121 -4.32 -13.77 5.51
C LYS A 121 -5.52 -14.61 5.11
N LYS A 122 -6.75 -14.13 5.36
CA LYS A 122 -7.99 -14.82 5.01
C LYS A 122 -8.08 -15.09 3.50
N ASP A 123 -7.72 -14.12 2.68
CA ASP A 123 -7.77 -14.25 1.22
C ASP A 123 -6.73 -15.25 0.69
N ILE A 124 -5.51 -15.24 1.24
CA ILE A 124 -4.45 -16.20 0.88
C ILE A 124 -4.91 -17.63 1.19
N ILE A 125 -5.48 -17.88 2.38
CA ILE A 125 -6.06 -19.18 2.73
C ILE A 125 -7.09 -19.61 1.70
N ASN A 126 -8.06 -18.74 1.41
CA ASN A 126 -9.21 -19.07 0.58
C ASN A 126 -8.86 -19.20 -0.92
N LYS A 127 -7.91 -18.40 -1.44
CA LYS A 127 -7.63 -18.32 -2.88
C LYS A 127 -6.41 -19.13 -3.31
N LEU A 128 -5.44 -19.31 -2.41
CA LEU A 128 -4.23 -20.06 -2.70
C LEU A 128 -4.18 -21.44 -2.01
N SER A 129 -5.15 -21.74 -1.14
CA SER A 129 -5.25 -22.98 -0.37
C SER A 129 -4.00 -23.28 0.46
N VAL A 130 -3.41 -22.23 1.05
CA VAL A 130 -2.26 -22.35 1.95
C VAL A 130 -2.76 -22.65 3.36
N PRO A 131 -2.13 -23.59 4.09
CA PRO A 131 -2.44 -23.86 5.50
C PRO A 131 -2.29 -22.62 6.37
N GLN A 132 -3.24 -22.41 7.29
CA GLN A 132 -3.31 -21.21 8.14
C GLN A 132 -2.09 -21.04 9.06
N ASP A 133 -1.51 -22.15 9.53
CA ASP A 133 -0.35 -22.19 10.41
C ASP A 133 0.94 -21.69 9.74
N LYS A 134 1.00 -21.74 8.41
CA LYS A 134 2.11 -21.18 7.64
C LYS A 134 2.01 -19.66 7.42
N ILE A 135 0.88 -19.01 7.73
CA ILE A 135 0.65 -17.60 7.39
C ILE A 135 0.74 -16.71 8.62
N HIS A 136 1.72 -15.81 8.60
CA HIS A 136 2.01 -14.85 9.66
C HIS A 136 1.63 -13.43 9.21
N VAL A 137 0.88 -12.72 10.05
CA VAL A 137 0.52 -11.33 9.76
C VAL A 137 1.58 -10.42 10.39
N VAL A 138 2.23 -9.62 9.56
CA VAL A 138 3.19 -8.59 9.97
C VAL A 138 2.73 -7.26 9.37
N TYR A 139 2.15 -6.41 10.20
CA TYR A 139 1.64 -5.11 9.76
C TYR A 139 2.74 -4.20 9.26
N LEU A 140 2.48 -3.48 8.17
CA LEU A 140 3.40 -2.51 7.61
C LEU A 140 3.48 -1.23 8.46
N ALA A 141 4.43 -0.36 8.10
CA ALA A 141 4.61 0.95 8.71
C ALA A 141 4.74 2.04 7.63
N PRO A 142 4.36 3.29 7.92
CA PRO A 142 4.69 4.41 7.05
C PRO A 142 6.20 4.59 6.97
N GLY A 143 6.69 5.20 5.87
CA GLY A 143 8.09 5.54 5.73
C GLY A 143 8.55 6.46 6.87
N PRO A 144 9.82 6.36 7.31
CA PRO A 144 10.33 7.16 8.44
C PRO A 144 10.33 8.67 8.18
N GLU A 145 10.21 9.10 6.95
CA GLU A 145 10.07 10.49 6.52
C GLU A 145 8.70 11.09 6.86
N PHE A 146 7.65 10.24 6.99
CA PHE A 146 6.30 10.72 7.26
C PHE A 146 6.17 11.18 8.72
N ASN A 147 5.83 12.45 8.89
CA ASN A 147 5.64 13.06 10.20
C ASN A 147 4.86 14.38 10.08
N LYS A 148 4.44 14.92 11.22
CA LYS A 148 3.84 16.26 11.27
C LYS A 148 4.90 17.33 11.04
N ILE A 149 4.69 18.20 10.05
CA ILE A 149 5.58 19.30 9.68
C ILE A 149 5.08 20.60 10.31
N SER A 150 5.97 21.27 11.06
CA SER A 150 5.72 22.60 11.65
C SER A 150 6.26 23.74 10.77
N ASP A 151 7.20 23.45 9.87
CA ASP A 151 7.86 24.43 9.01
C ASP A 151 6.90 24.90 7.90
N LYS A 152 6.34 26.08 8.10
CA LYS A 152 5.42 26.73 7.15
C LYS A 152 6.09 27.09 5.82
N ASN A 153 7.38 27.40 5.82
CA ASN A 153 8.12 27.75 4.60
C ASN A 153 8.26 26.51 3.70
N LYS A 154 8.61 25.36 4.30
CA LYS A 154 8.66 24.09 3.58
C LYS A 154 7.30 23.73 2.97
N LEU A 155 6.22 23.85 3.75
CA LEU A 155 4.86 23.57 3.27
C LEU A 155 4.47 24.52 2.11
N SER A 156 4.75 25.83 2.25
CA SER A 156 4.46 26.82 1.22
C SER A 156 5.24 26.58 -0.08
N ALA A 157 6.52 26.21 0.03
CA ALA A 157 7.34 25.87 -1.13
C ALA A 157 6.78 24.70 -1.93
N VAL A 158 6.33 23.63 -1.25
CA VAL A 158 5.71 22.47 -1.87
C VAL A 158 4.34 22.84 -2.47
N ALA A 159 3.52 23.62 -1.76
CA ALA A 159 2.24 24.11 -2.28
C ALA A 159 2.43 24.87 -3.60
N LYS A 160 3.42 25.77 -3.66
CA LYS A 160 3.77 26.53 -4.87
C LYS A 160 4.30 25.62 -5.99
N LYS A 161 5.20 24.70 -5.67
CA LYS A 161 5.80 23.76 -6.63
C LYS A 161 4.76 22.95 -7.38
N TYR A 162 3.79 22.39 -6.67
CA TYR A 162 2.73 21.55 -7.24
C TYR A 162 1.44 22.31 -7.55
N LYS A 163 1.42 23.66 -7.40
CA LYS A 163 0.24 24.50 -7.61
C LYS A 163 -0.98 24.02 -6.83
N LEU A 164 -0.77 23.59 -5.59
CA LEU A 164 -1.83 23.02 -4.76
C LEU A 164 -2.90 24.09 -4.43
N PRO A 165 -4.19 23.74 -4.44
CA PRO A 165 -5.24 24.61 -3.95
C PRO A 165 -5.05 24.88 -2.45
N GLN A 166 -5.51 26.04 -1.97
CA GLN A 166 -5.41 26.40 -0.55
C GLN A 166 -6.14 25.42 0.38
N LYS A 167 -7.26 24.87 -0.09
CA LYS A 167 -8.08 23.86 0.60
C LYS A 167 -8.36 22.72 -0.33
N PHE A 168 -8.03 21.50 0.07
CA PHE A 168 -8.24 20.31 -0.75
C PHE A 168 -8.37 19.05 0.10
N VAL A 169 -9.01 18.06 -0.47
CA VAL A 169 -8.94 16.67 -0.06
C VAL A 169 -7.91 15.94 -0.90
N LEU A 170 -7.25 14.96 -0.31
CA LEU A 170 -6.13 14.26 -0.93
C LEU A 170 -6.50 12.81 -1.22
N TYR A 171 -6.21 12.37 -2.43
CA TYR A 171 -6.18 10.97 -2.83
C TYR A 171 -4.77 10.58 -3.21
N ILE A 172 -4.29 9.43 -2.73
CA ILE A 172 -3.00 8.84 -3.13
C ILE A 172 -3.24 7.40 -3.55
N GLY A 173 -2.74 7.04 -4.72
CA GLY A 173 -2.83 5.67 -5.20
C GLY A 173 -2.74 5.50 -6.70
N ASP A 174 -2.88 4.26 -7.12
CA ASP A 174 -2.95 3.82 -8.50
C ASP A 174 -4.38 4.06 -9.07
N VAL A 175 -4.60 3.71 -10.34
CA VAL A 175 -5.87 3.90 -11.08
C VAL A 175 -6.68 2.62 -11.25
N ASN A 176 -6.26 1.51 -10.64
CA ASN A 176 -6.95 0.24 -10.78
C ASN A 176 -8.36 0.26 -10.14
N TRP A 177 -9.19 -0.70 -10.54
CA TRP A 177 -10.58 -0.81 -10.12
C TRP A 177 -10.77 -0.74 -8.60
N SER A 178 -9.91 -1.42 -7.83
CA SER A 178 -10.06 -1.51 -6.37
C SER A 178 -9.98 -0.15 -5.67
N LYS A 179 -9.37 0.85 -6.29
CA LYS A 179 -9.21 2.21 -5.74
C LYS A 179 -10.46 3.09 -5.84
N ASN A 180 -11.47 2.66 -6.62
CA ASN A 180 -12.79 3.27 -6.67
C ASN A 180 -12.80 4.79 -6.96
N ILE A 181 -11.90 5.24 -7.83
CA ILE A 181 -11.81 6.65 -8.23
C ILE A 181 -13.12 7.19 -8.80
N PRO A 182 -13.91 6.43 -9.59
CA PRO A 182 -15.17 6.95 -10.12
C PRO A 182 -16.15 7.42 -9.04
N ASN A 183 -16.33 6.66 -7.95
CA ASN A 183 -17.22 7.09 -6.87
C ASN A 183 -16.63 8.24 -6.05
N LEU A 184 -15.29 8.31 -5.91
CA LEU A 184 -14.64 9.50 -5.32
C LEU A 184 -14.94 10.76 -6.14
N LEU A 185 -14.82 10.73 -7.46
CA LEU A 185 -15.11 11.88 -8.33
C LEU A 185 -16.58 12.31 -8.24
N LYS A 186 -17.51 11.33 -8.25
CA LYS A 186 -18.95 11.60 -8.04
C LYS A 186 -19.22 12.22 -6.66
N ALA A 187 -18.51 11.78 -5.62
CA ALA A 187 -18.60 12.36 -4.28
C ALA A 187 -18.05 13.79 -4.24
N VAL A 188 -16.90 14.05 -4.85
CA VAL A 188 -16.31 15.38 -4.96
C VAL A 188 -17.24 16.34 -5.70
N LYS A 189 -17.94 15.90 -6.75
CA LYS A 189 -18.97 16.71 -7.44
C LYS A 189 -20.05 17.21 -6.47
N ARG A 190 -20.37 16.46 -5.42
CA ARG A 190 -21.40 16.78 -4.41
C ARG A 190 -20.90 17.64 -3.25
N THR A 191 -19.62 17.98 -3.25
CA THR A 191 -18.96 18.84 -2.24
C THR A 191 -18.49 20.14 -2.89
N ASN A 192 -18.03 21.11 -2.06
CA ASN A 192 -17.35 22.32 -2.52
C ASN A 192 -15.83 22.24 -2.29
N VAL A 193 -15.25 21.04 -2.32
CA VAL A 193 -13.82 20.86 -2.09
C VAL A 193 -13.05 20.64 -3.39
N ASN A 194 -11.78 21.04 -3.41
CA ASN A 194 -10.86 20.63 -4.46
C ASN A 194 -10.31 19.24 -4.13
N LEU A 195 -10.01 18.45 -5.17
CA LEU A 195 -9.37 17.15 -5.07
C LEU A 195 -7.95 17.24 -5.62
N VAL A 196 -6.96 16.88 -4.82
CA VAL A 196 -5.59 16.62 -5.27
C VAL A 196 -5.41 15.11 -5.33
N MET A 197 -4.97 14.62 -6.49
CA MET A 197 -4.73 13.20 -6.75
C MET A 197 -3.25 12.98 -7.03
N VAL A 198 -2.60 12.15 -6.22
CA VAL A 198 -1.16 11.82 -6.33
C VAL A 198 -1.01 10.37 -6.77
N GLY A 199 -0.24 10.14 -7.83
CA GLY A 199 0.06 8.82 -8.37
C GLY A 199 0.53 8.92 -9.82
N GLU A 200 1.56 8.15 -10.18
CA GLU A 200 2.18 8.19 -11.51
C GLU A 200 1.15 7.85 -12.61
N ALA A 201 0.41 6.77 -12.42
CA ALA A 201 -0.59 6.30 -13.37
C ALA A 201 -1.68 7.32 -13.68
N LEU A 202 -2.02 8.24 -12.76
CA LEU A 202 -3.04 9.27 -12.93
C LEU A 202 -2.75 10.26 -14.07
N THR A 203 -1.49 10.37 -14.48
CA THR A 203 -1.03 11.26 -15.56
C THR A 203 -0.60 10.51 -16.82
N ASP A 204 -0.59 9.18 -16.78
CA ASP A 204 -0.27 8.35 -17.94
C ASP A 204 -1.44 8.36 -18.94
N LYS A 205 -1.24 9.06 -20.06
CA LYS A 205 -2.24 9.23 -21.12
C LYS A 205 -2.51 7.95 -21.93
N PHE A 206 -1.68 6.93 -21.80
CA PHE A 206 -1.83 5.68 -22.55
C PHE A 206 -2.70 4.66 -21.80
N LEU A 207 -2.82 4.78 -20.47
CA LEU A 207 -3.64 3.89 -19.67
C LEU A 207 -5.16 4.12 -19.93
N PRO A 208 -5.92 3.05 -20.26
CA PRO A 208 -7.36 3.12 -20.45
C PRO A 208 -8.10 3.66 -19.22
N GLU A 209 -7.69 3.26 -18.02
CA GLU A 209 -8.24 3.71 -16.74
C GLU A 209 -8.09 5.22 -16.58
N THR A 210 -6.92 5.76 -16.91
CA THR A 210 -6.66 7.21 -16.84
C THR A 210 -7.50 8.00 -17.85
N LYS A 211 -7.71 7.45 -19.06
CA LYS A 211 -8.63 8.04 -20.04
C LYS A 211 -10.05 8.07 -19.52
N SER A 212 -10.53 6.97 -18.94
CA SER A 212 -11.88 6.87 -18.34
C SER A 212 -12.06 7.87 -17.21
N ILE A 213 -11.06 8.01 -16.33
CA ILE A 213 -11.06 9.00 -15.24
C ILE A 213 -11.15 10.43 -15.81
N ASN A 214 -10.39 10.76 -16.86
CA ASN A 214 -10.40 12.09 -17.48
C ASN A 214 -11.77 12.41 -18.10
N ASN A 215 -12.37 11.46 -18.80
CA ASN A 215 -13.70 11.61 -19.37
C ASN A 215 -14.74 11.86 -18.27
N LEU A 216 -14.72 11.09 -17.20
CA LEU A 216 -15.62 11.26 -16.07
C LEU A 216 -15.45 12.63 -15.37
N ILE A 217 -14.21 13.12 -15.21
CA ILE A 217 -13.96 14.47 -14.68
C ILE A 217 -14.63 15.54 -15.54
N SER A 218 -14.55 15.38 -16.87
CA SER A 218 -15.17 16.32 -17.83
C SER A 218 -16.70 16.23 -17.80
N GLU A 219 -17.27 15.03 -17.81
CA GLU A 219 -18.72 14.79 -17.71
C GLU A 219 -19.31 15.36 -16.42
N LEU A 220 -18.61 15.20 -15.30
CA LEU A 220 -19.01 15.75 -14.01
C LEU A 220 -18.83 17.27 -13.92
N LYS A 221 -18.17 17.91 -14.90
CA LYS A 221 -17.85 19.35 -14.94
C LYS A 221 -17.06 19.82 -13.71
N ILE A 222 -16.07 19.02 -13.28
CA ILE A 222 -15.20 19.30 -12.13
C ILE A 222 -13.72 19.49 -12.50
N VAL A 223 -13.41 19.72 -13.78
CA VAL A 223 -12.04 19.89 -14.30
C VAL A 223 -11.24 20.93 -13.47
N ASN A 224 -11.84 22.06 -13.14
CA ASN A 224 -11.18 23.13 -12.38
C ASN A 224 -11.03 22.82 -10.88
N ARG A 225 -11.54 21.68 -10.42
CA ARG A 225 -11.50 21.26 -9.01
C ARG A 225 -10.65 20.01 -8.77
N VAL A 226 -10.12 19.41 -9.84
CA VAL A 226 -9.29 18.20 -9.75
C VAL A 226 -7.88 18.50 -10.25
N LEU A 227 -6.91 18.40 -9.36
CA LEU A 227 -5.49 18.51 -9.69
C LEU A 227 -4.85 17.11 -9.62
N LYS A 228 -4.23 16.68 -10.71
CA LYS A 228 -3.40 15.46 -10.76
C LYS A 228 -1.93 15.84 -10.80
N THR A 229 -1.16 15.41 -9.83
CA THR A 229 0.27 15.78 -9.72
C THR A 229 1.20 14.83 -10.45
N GLY A 230 0.74 13.61 -10.78
CA GLY A 230 1.63 12.52 -11.18
C GLY A 230 2.45 12.00 -9.99
N TYR A 231 3.63 11.49 -10.29
CA TYR A 231 4.58 11.04 -9.27
C TYR A 231 5.08 12.21 -8.42
N VAL A 232 5.10 11.99 -7.11
CA VAL A 232 5.63 12.94 -6.12
C VAL A 232 6.68 12.22 -5.28
N LYS A 233 7.84 12.84 -5.05
CA LYS A 233 8.89 12.29 -4.18
C LYS A 233 8.40 12.26 -2.72
N ASP A 234 8.81 11.26 -1.94
CA ASP A 234 8.35 11.04 -0.57
C ASP A 234 8.47 12.30 0.31
N ASN A 235 9.59 13.01 0.25
CA ASN A 235 9.79 14.26 1.02
C ASN A 235 8.78 15.37 0.72
N ASP A 236 8.30 15.45 -0.53
CA ASP A 236 7.27 16.41 -0.93
C ASP A 236 5.87 15.85 -0.61
N LEU A 237 5.68 14.54 -0.74
CA LEU A 237 4.44 13.85 -0.42
C LEU A 237 4.04 14.05 1.05
N VAL A 238 5.01 13.95 1.96
CA VAL A 238 4.81 14.28 3.38
C VAL A 238 4.22 15.68 3.56
N SER A 239 4.73 16.67 2.80
CA SER A 239 4.21 18.04 2.85
C SER A 239 2.78 18.13 2.30
N ILE A 240 2.46 17.39 1.24
CA ILE A 240 1.11 17.34 0.66
C ILE A 240 0.11 16.74 1.64
N TYR A 241 0.47 15.65 2.34
CA TYR A 241 -0.36 15.13 3.45
C TYR A 241 -0.62 16.19 4.51
N ASN A 242 0.43 16.89 4.98
CA ASN A 242 0.31 17.93 6.00
C ASN A 242 -0.55 19.14 5.58
N LEU A 243 -0.63 19.42 4.28
CA LEU A 243 -1.44 20.51 3.69
C LEU A 243 -2.89 20.10 3.45
N ALA A 244 -3.19 18.82 3.31
CA ALA A 244 -4.52 18.33 3.03
C ALA A 244 -5.46 18.52 4.22
N GLN A 245 -6.73 18.85 3.95
CA GLN A 245 -7.76 18.88 4.98
C GLN A 245 -8.16 17.48 5.44
N VAL A 246 -8.18 16.54 4.50
CA VAL A 246 -8.58 15.13 4.70
C VAL A 246 -7.93 14.28 3.60
N THR A 247 -7.43 13.11 3.94
CA THR A 247 -7.08 12.07 2.97
C THR A 247 -8.27 11.14 2.77
N VAL A 248 -8.58 10.79 1.52
CA VAL A 248 -9.77 9.99 1.17
C VAL A 248 -9.34 8.74 0.42
N LEU A 249 -9.64 7.55 0.99
CA LEU A 249 -9.42 6.23 0.40
C LEU A 249 -10.74 5.44 0.34
N PRO A 250 -11.62 5.70 -0.62
CA PRO A 250 -12.91 5.01 -0.72
C PRO A 250 -12.78 3.71 -1.52
N SER A 251 -11.68 3.00 -1.31
CA SER A 251 -11.33 1.79 -2.05
C SER A 251 -12.36 0.70 -1.86
N PHE A 252 -12.69 -0.03 -2.92
CA PHE A 252 -13.49 -1.25 -2.81
C PHE A 252 -12.74 -2.34 -2.07
N TYR A 253 -11.40 -2.38 -2.20
CA TYR A 253 -10.58 -3.35 -1.50
C TYR A 253 -9.13 -2.90 -1.37
N GLU A 254 -8.50 -3.22 -0.22
CA GLU A 254 -7.08 -2.97 0.07
C GLU A 254 -6.46 -4.18 0.77
N GLY A 255 -5.21 -4.48 0.42
CA GLY A 255 -4.42 -5.48 1.16
C GLY A 255 -3.98 -4.97 2.53
N PHE A 256 -3.64 -3.66 2.63
CA PHE A 256 -3.26 -3.01 3.89
C PHE A 256 -3.83 -1.60 4.02
N GLY A 257 -3.54 -0.69 3.10
CA GLY A 257 -3.98 0.70 3.17
C GLY A 257 -2.93 1.63 3.80
N LEU A 258 -1.67 1.50 3.36
CA LEU A 258 -0.55 2.31 3.87
C LEU A 258 -0.83 3.83 3.89
N PRO A 259 -1.49 4.45 2.87
CA PRO A 259 -1.84 5.87 2.90
C PRO A 259 -2.68 6.30 4.11
N VAL A 260 -3.41 5.40 4.76
CA VAL A 260 -4.14 5.69 6.00
C VAL A 260 -3.17 6.02 7.13
N LEU A 261 -2.14 5.18 7.33
CA LEU A 261 -1.13 5.41 8.36
C LEU A 261 -0.25 6.61 8.04
N GLU A 262 0.13 6.80 6.78
CA GLU A 262 0.91 7.96 6.31
C GLU A 262 0.17 9.28 6.61
N SER A 263 -1.13 9.32 6.32
CA SER A 263 -1.98 10.45 6.66
C SER A 263 -2.04 10.70 8.16
N MET A 264 -2.21 9.64 8.94
CA MET A 264 -2.33 9.71 10.40
C MET A 264 -1.06 10.20 11.08
N VAL A 265 0.13 9.74 10.66
CA VAL A 265 1.41 10.24 11.23
C VAL A 265 1.67 11.69 10.84
N CYS A 266 1.15 12.15 9.70
CA CYS A 266 1.15 13.56 9.31
C CYS A 266 0.10 14.40 10.08
N GLY A 267 -0.73 13.75 10.89
CA GLY A 267 -1.80 14.42 11.65
C GLY A 267 -2.97 14.87 10.78
N THR A 268 -3.13 14.30 9.60
CA THR A 268 -4.20 14.61 8.65
C THR A 268 -5.34 13.60 8.82
N PRO A 269 -6.58 14.06 8.99
CA PRO A 269 -7.75 13.19 9.12
C PRO A 269 -7.92 12.27 7.90
N VAL A 270 -8.52 11.10 8.13
CA VAL A 270 -8.76 10.10 7.07
C VAL A 270 -10.24 9.81 6.94
N VAL A 271 -10.72 9.74 5.70
CA VAL A 271 -11.96 9.07 5.30
C VAL A 271 -11.56 7.84 4.49
N CYS A 272 -11.98 6.66 4.91
CA CYS A 272 -11.71 5.42 4.19
C CYS A 272 -12.91 4.49 4.22
N SER A 273 -12.91 3.50 3.34
CA SER A 273 -13.98 2.50 3.30
C SER A 273 -14.05 1.68 4.58
N GLU A 274 -15.24 1.18 4.90
CA GLU A 274 -15.50 0.33 6.06
C GLU A 274 -15.29 -1.17 5.80
N ASN A 275 -14.56 -1.51 4.74
CA ASN A 275 -14.32 -2.89 4.31
C ASN A 275 -12.83 -3.22 4.19
N SER A 276 -12.52 -4.49 3.87
CA SER A 276 -11.18 -5.05 3.70
C SER A 276 -10.28 -4.82 4.93
N SER A 277 -9.01 -4.47 4.73
CA SER A 277 -8.05 -4.18 5.80
C SER A 277 -8.21 -2.80 6.45
N LEU A 278 -8.96 -1.88 5.83
CA LEU A 278 -9.01 -0.49 6.28
C LEU A 278 -9.55 -0.31 7.70
N PRO A 279 -10.65 -0.98 8.14
CA PRO A 279 -11.08 -0.92 9.53
C PRO A 279 -10.08 -1.51 10.51
N GLU A 280 -9.37 -2.56 10.12
CA GLU A 280 -8.32 -3.21 10.91
C GLU A 280 -7.17 -2.24 11.21
N ILE A 281 -6.77 -1.46 10.20
CA ILE A 281 -5.63 -0.53 10.29
C ILE A 281 -6.04 0.80 10.89
N ALA A 282 -7.17 1.37 10.48
CA ALA A 282 -7.60 2.69 10.91
C ALA A 282 -8.27 2.69 12.29
N LYS A 283 -8.91 1.60 12.70
CA LYS A 283 -9.68 1.48 13.95
C LYS A 283 -10.61 2.69 14.13
N ASN A 284 -10.66 3.26 15.31
CA ASN A 284 -11.51 4.42 15.66
C ASN A 284 -10.90 5.78 15.24
N PHE A 285 -9.80 5.79 14.47
CA PHE A 285 -9.07 7.00 14.12
C PHE A 285 -9.40 7.54 12.72
N ALA A 286 -10.19 6.81 11.93
CA ALA A 286 -10.72 7.28 10.66
C ALA A 286 -12.24 7.51 10.71
N THR A 287 -12.74 8.21 9.71
CA THR A 287 -14.18 8.31 9.40
C THR A 287 -14.47 7.28 8.31
N PHE A 288 -15.30 6.28 8.60
CA PHE A 288 -15.63 5.25 7.64
C PHE A 288 -16.75 5.67 6.70
N CYS A 289 -16.64 5.24 5.43
CA CYS A 289 -17.65 5.45 4.41
C CYS A 289 -17.98 4.14 3.68
N ASP A 290 -19.20 4.10 3.15
CA ASP A 290 -19.62 3.10 2.18
C ASP A 290 -19.01 3.43 0.81
N PRO A 291 -18.11 2.58 0.26
CA PRO A 291 -17.46 2.84 -1.03
C PRO A 291 -18.43 2.79 -2.22
N GLU A 292 -19.58 2.17 -2.09
CA GLU A 292 -20.55 2.05 -3.18
C GLU A 292 -21.47 3.28 -3.28
N ASP A 293 -21.59 4.07 -2.22
CA ASP A 293 -22.44 5.27 -2.19
C ASP A 293 -21.65 6.59 -2.23
N PRO A 294 -21.58 7.27 -3.40
CA PRO A 294 -20.96 8.60 -3.51
C PRO A 294 -21.59 9.67 -2.61
N ASN A 295 -22.86 9.53 -2.21
CA ASN A 295 -23.49 10.47 -1.27
C ASN A 295 -22.95 10.25 0.14
N ASN A 296 -22.77 8.98 0.55
CA ASN A 296 -22.16 8.64 1.82
C ASN A 296 -20.72 9.15 1.86
N ILE A 297 -19.90 8.86 0.83
CA ILE A 297 -18.51 9.35 0.73
C ILE A 297 -18.48 10.89 0.88
N SER A 298 -19.35 11.64 0.16
CA SER A 298 -19.38 13.11 0.24
C SER A 298 -19.76 13.61 1.63
N LYS A 299 -20.75 13.00 2.28
CA LYS A 299 -21.15 13.31 3.67
C LYS A 299 -20.00 13.09 4.65
N LYS A 300 -19.27 11.98 4.51
CA LYS A 300 -18.13 11.63 5.38
C LYS A 300 -16.94 12.56 5.17
N ILE A 301 -16.66 13.00 3.92
CA ILE A 301 -15.66 14.03 3.62
C ILE A 301 -16.01 15.32 4.37
N ASN A 302 -17.23 15.83 4.22
CA ASN A 302 -17.66 17.06 4.87
C ASN A 302 -17.62 16.94 6.41
N LEU A 303 -18.02 15.79 6.95
CA LEU A 303 -17.92 15.50 8.39
C LEU A 303 -16.46 15.55 8.85
N ALA A 304 -15.56 14.89 8.12
CA ALA A 304 -14.15 14.81 8.50
C ALA A 304 -13.43 16.17 8.44
N ILE A 305 -13.79 17.03 7.49
CA ILE A 305 -13.25 18.39 7.37
C ILE A 305 -13.67 19.27 8.57
N ASN A 306 -14.92 19.14 9.03
CA ASN A 306 -15.49 19.99 10.08
C ASN A 306 -15.33 19.43 11.50
N ALA A 307 -14.91 18.17 11.64
CA ALA A 307 -14.76 17.53 12.94
C ALA A 307 -13.55 18.08 13.71
N LYS A 308 -13.75 18.39 14.99
CA LYS A 308 -12.63 18.60 15.91
C LYS A 308 -12.02 17.23 16.23
N LYS A 309 -10.82 16.96 15.75
CA LYS A 309 -10.10 15.70 16.00
C LYS A 309 -8.93 15.93 16.94
N ASP A 310 -8.70 14.97 17.81
CA ASP A 310 -7.49 14.92 18.63
C ASP A 310 -6.32 14.41 17.78
N VAL A 311 -5.67 15.37 17.11
CA VAL A 311 -4.53 15.09 16.21
C VAL A 311 -3.42 14.35 16.94
N LYS A 312 -3.17 14.67 18.23
CA LYS A 312 -2.12 14.00 19.03
C LYS A 312 -2.44 12.51 19.21
N LYS A 313 -3.70 12.15 19.50
CA LYS A 313 -4.10 10.74 19.63
C LYS A 313 -3.96 10.00 18.32
N ILE A 314 -4.32 10.61 17.19
CA ILE A 314 -4.18 10.01 15.85
C ILE A 314 -2.71 9.71 15.56
N ILE A 315 -1.82 10.70 15.74
CA ILE A 315 -0.37 10.54 15.53
C ILE A 315 0.20 9.46 16.47
N ASN A 316 -0.14 9.52 17.77
CA ASN A 316 0.34 8.53 18.74
C ASN A 316 -0.12 7.10 18.41
N TYR A 317 -1.30 6.95 17.85
CA TYR A 317 -1.78 5.65 17.37
C TYR A 317 -0.93 5.15 16.21
N ALA A 318 -0.76 5.96 15.16
CA ALA A 318 -0.06 5.56 13.95
C ALA A 318 1.45 5.35 14.19
N ASN A 319 2.06 6.08 15.12
CA ASN A 319 3.46 5.91 15.52
C ASN A 319 3.76 4.55 16.20
N LYS A 320 2.76 3.72 16.51
CA LYS A 320 2.96 2.33 16.95
C LYS A 320 3.39 1.40 15.82
N TYR A 321 3.16 1.81 14.57
CA TYR A 321 3.58 1.10 13.37
C TYR A 321 4.96 1.62 12.96
N THR A 322 5.99 0.79 13.13
CA THR A 322 7.39 1.17 12.86
C THR A 322 8.11 0.09 12.08
N TRP A 323 9.00 0.46 11.19
CA TRP A 323 9.81 -0.49 10.43
C TRP A 323 10.69 -1.36 11.33
N ARG A 324 11.09 -0.85 12.51
CA ARG A 324 11.77 -1.66 13.53
C ARG A 324 10.91 -2.82 14.01
N LYS A 325 9.61 -2.57 14.23
CA LYS A 325 8.65 -3.60 14.62
C LYS A 325 8.41 -4.58 13.48
N VAL A 326 8.24 -4.11 12.25
CA VAL A 326 8.12 -4.95 11.05
C VAL A 326 9.30 -5.91 10.93
N ALA A 327 10.52 -5.39 11.02
CA ALA A 327 11.75 -6.20 10.95
C ALA A 327 11.84 -7.19 12.10
N TYR A 328 11.50 -6.78 13.32
CA TYR A 328 11.48 -7.65 14.48
C TYR A 328 10.50 -8.83 14.31
N GLU A 329 9.25 -8.55 13.96
CA GLU A 329 8.22 -9.57 13.73
C GLU A 329 8.58 -10.50 12.57
N THR A 330 9.20 -9.96 11.50
CA THR A 330 9.73 -10.76 10.40
C THR A 330 10.83 -11.72 10.86
N VAL A 331 11.75 -11.25 11.70
CA VAL A 331 12.81 -12.08 12.28
C VAL A 331 12.25 -13.19 13.18
N GLU A 332 11.19 -12.90 13.95
CA GLU A 332 10.54 -13.94 14.77
C GLU A 332 9.94 -15.05 13.89
N VAL A 333 9.39 -14.71 12.69
CA VAL A 333 8.97 -15.74 11.73
C VAL A 333 10.14 -16.61 11.29
N TYR A 334 11.31 -16.03 11.02
CA TYR A 334 12.51 -16.81 10.64
C TYR A 334 12.96 -17.77 11.74
N LYS A 335 13.01 -17.29 12.99
CA LYS A 335 13.44 -18.10 14.15
C LYS A 335 12.52 -19.30 14.41
N ASN A 336 11.24 -19.18 14.11
CA ASN A 336 10.27 -20.26 14.29
C ASN A 336 10.42 -21.38 13.26
N LEU A 337 11.25 -21.19 12.23
CA LEU A 337 11.49 -22.18 11.16
C LEU A 337 12.81 -22.93 11.30
N LEU A 338 13.68 -22.48 12.17
CA LEU A 338 15.03 -22.99 12.38
C LEU A 338 15.32 -23.27 13.86
#